data_f5f53dd04f3321827c3610028d587973
#
_entry.id   f5f53dd04f3321827c3610028d587973
#
_cell.length_a   1.000
_cell.length_b   1.000
_cell.length_c   1.000
_cell.angle_alpha   90.00
_cell.angle_beta   90.00
_cell.angle_gamma   90.00
#
_symmetry.space_group_name_H-M   'P 1'
#
loop_
_entity.id
_entity.type
_entity.pdbx_description
1 polymer ?
#
loop_
_entity_poly.entity_id
_entity_poly.type
_entity_poly.pdbx_seq_one_letter_code
_entity_poly.pdbx_strand_id
1 'polypeptide(L)'
;MKRLTIVILILIVKITISPLSACDQCGCSVAGSYNNVTAYAHNNYMMFKAGYYKFSTGTATSKLHSEMFSVDAIVGYNITNRLHILAFVPYRLNQFSGEDNTYTVNGFGDMGLLGNYVVATNRDNMMAKYTYSLTVKAGVELPTGKFIDDYRALGVPANLSAGSKTFDGITGLRYIYKRKSTTLIGDFTFKYNPENEANYRFGNQHTATILAA
;
A
#
# COMPACT_ATOMS: atom_id res chain seq x y z
N MET A 1 1.21 27.16 -25.08
CA MET A 1 0.79 25.75 -24.95
C MET A 1 1.89 24.76 -25.34
N LYS A 2 2.48 24.80 -26.54
CA LYS A 2 3.55 23.84 -26.98
C LYS A 2 4.75 23.75 -26.05
N ARG A 3 5.22 24.85 -25.47
CA ARG A 3 6.38 24.84 -24.54
C ARG A 3 6.07 24.16 -23.22
N LEU A 4 4.86 24.31 -22.68
CA LEU A 4 4.42 23.65 -21.45
C LEU A 4 4.30 22.13 -21.65
N THR A 5 3.79 21.71 -22.81
CA THR A 5 3.68 20.27 -23.16
C THR A 5 5.07 19.61 -23.26
N ILE A 6 6.05 20.30 -23.82
CA ILE A 6 7.43 19.81 -23.93
C ILE A 6 8.08 19.68 -22.53
N VAL A 7 7.89 20.65 -21.66
CA VAL A 7 8.41 20.59 -20.27
C VAL A 7 7.80 19.43 -19.49
N ILE A 8 6.49 19.23 -19.62
CA ILE A 8 5.78 18.09 -18.98
C ILE A 8 6.31 16.76 -19.55
N LEU A 9 6.50 16.66 -20.86
CA LEU A 9 7.03 15.46 -21.51
C LEU A 9 8.45 15.14 -21.03
N ILE A 10 9.32 16.13 -20.92
CA ILE A 10 10.69 15.99 -20.41
C ILE A 10 10.68 15.56 -18.93
N LEU A 11 9.77 16.09 -18.12
CA LEU A 11 9.61 15.72 -16.73
C LEU A 11 9.18 14.25 -16.57
N ILE A 12 8.22 13.81 -17.40
CA ILE A 12 7.76 12.41 -17.44
C ILE A 12 8.91 11.48 -17.86
N VAL A 13 9.67 11.83 -18.89
CA VAL A 13 10.81 11.03 -19.37
C VAL A 13 11.92 10.94 -18.29
N LYS A 14 12.18 12.01 -17.54
CA LYS A 14 13.15 12.00 -16.43
C LYS A 14 12.72 11.05 -15.31
N ILE A 15 11.42 10.97 -15.00
CA ILE A 15 10.87 10.07 -13.98
C ILE A 15 10.98 8.60 -14.41
N THR A 16 10.88 8.30 -15.71
CA THR A 16 10.94 6.93 -16.24
C THR A 16 12.38 6.38 -16.40
N ILE A 17 13.40 7.23 -16.41
CA ILE A 17 14.82 6.82 -16.63
C ILE A 17 15.56 6.60 -15.30
N SER A 18 15.02 7.02 -14.16
CA SER A 18 15.61 6.65 -12.88
C SER A 18 15.50 5.14 -12.70
N PRO A 19 16.62 4.40 -12.46
CA PRO A 19 16.53 2.99 -12.10
C PRO A 19 15.77 2.92 -10.77
N LEU A 20 14.49 2.61 -10.86
CA LEU A 20 13.68 2.21 -9.72
C LEU A 20 14.21 0.85 -9.30
N SER A 21 15.17 0.83 -8.40
CA SER A 21 15.49 -0.35 -7.61
C SER A 21 14.29 -0.62 -6.70
N ALA A 22 13.18 -1.03 -7.30
CA ALA A 22 12.04 -1.54 -6.60
C ALA A 22 12.49 -2.86 -5.98
N CYS A 23 12.75 -2.84 -4.70
CA CYS A 23 12.98 -4.04 -3.93
C CYS A 23 11.62 -4.74 -3.80
N ASP A 24 11.29 -5.64 -4.72
CA ASP A 24 10.06 -6.47 -4.67
C ASP A 24 9.97 -7.28 -3.37
N GLN A 25 11.10 -7.37 -2.67
CA GLN A 25 11.26 -8.06 -1.39
C GLN A 25 10.61 -7.33 -0.20
N CYS A 26 10.26 -6.05 -0.34
CA CYS A 26 9.82 -5.23 0.80
C CYS A 26 8.35 -5.36 1.17
N GLY A 27 7.59 -6.32 0.64
CA GLY A 27 6.16 -6.44 0.95
C GLY A 27 5.34 -5.19 0.57
N CYS A 28 5.88 -4.34 -0.33
CA CYS A 28 5.30 -3.07 -0.77
C CYS A 28 3.91 -3.22 -1.41
N SER A 29 3.51 -4.46 -1.73
CA SER A 29 2.18 -4.77 -2.27
C SER A 29 1.03 -4.43 -1.32
N VAL A 30 1.30 -4.34 -0.02
CA VAL A 30 0.26 -4.05 0.99
C VAL A 30 -0.20 -2.59 0.89
N ALA A 31 0.72 -1.64 0.70
CA ALA A 31 0.37 -0.22 0.55
C ALA A 31 -0.53 0.04 -0.67
N GLY A 32 -0.42 -0.75 -1.74
CA GLY A 32 -1.31 -0.68 -2.90
C GLY A 32 -2.73 -1.18 -2.62
N SER A 33 -2.95 -1.92 -1.54
CA SER A 33 -4.25 -2.50 -1.19
C SER A 33 -5.27 -1.44 -0.78
N TYR A 34 -4.83 -0.35 -0.14
CA TYR A 34 -5.73 0.70 0.35
C TYR A 34 -6.22 1.64 -0.75
N ASN A 35 -5.52 1.71 -1.87
CA ASN A 35 -5.76 2.75 -2.86
C ASN A 35 -6.91 2.43 -3.82
N ASN A 36 -7.10 1.16 -4.15
CA ASN A 36 -8.04 0.78 -5.21
C ASN A 36 -9.48 0.58 -4.75
N VAL A 37 -9.70 0.25 -3.47
CA VAL A 37 -11.01 -0.17 -2.96
C VAL A 37 -11.93 0.99 -2.64
N THR A 38 -11.40 2.09 -2.13
CA THR A 38 -12.21 3.20 -1.62
C THR A 38 -12.77 4.13 -2.70
N ALA A 39 -12.37 3.97 -3.96
CA ALA A 39 -12.77 4.87 -5.04
C ALA A 39 -14.28 4.83 -5.34
N TYR A 40 -14.94 3.71 -5.07
CA TYR A 40 -16.30 3.45 -5.51
C TYR A 40 -17.32 3.10 -4.42
N ALA A 41 -16.87 2.89 -3.18
CA ALA A 41 -17.75 2.43 -2.11
C ALA A 41 -18.45 3.61 -1.42
N HIS A 42 -19.69 3.85 -1.79
CA HIS A 42 -20.62 4.72 -1.03
C HIS A 42 -21.31 3.99 0.13
N ASN A 43 -21.18 2.66 0.17
CA ASN A 43 -21.81 1.79 1.16
C ASN A 43 -20.75 1.18 2.09
N ASN A 44 -21.20 0.67 3.22
CA ASN A 44 -20.37 -0.18 4.06
C ASN A 44 -20.08 -1.49 3.31
N TYR A 45 -18.86 -1.97 3.40
CA TYR A 45 -18.44 -3.17 2.68
C TYR A 45 -17.41 -3.97 3.46
N MET A 46 -17.32 -5.23 3.13
CA MET A 46 -16.23 -6.12 3.52
C MET A 46 -15.63 -6.74 2.26
N MET A 47 -14.31 -6.78 2.20
CA MET A 47 -13.58 -7.31 1.06
C MET A 47 -12.45 -8.19 1.55
N PHE A 48 -12.20 -9.26 0.82
CA PHE A 48 -11.03 -10.11 0.97
C PHE A 48 -10.16 -9.98 -0.28
N LYS A 49 -8.87 -9.77 -0.06
CA LYS A 49 -7.86 -9.75 -1.11
C LYS A 49 -6.87 -10.85 -0.83
N ALA A 50 -6.61 -11.71 -1.80
CA ALA A 50 -5.57 -12.73 -1.73
C ALA A 50 -4.45 -12.39 -2.72
N GLY A 51 -3.20 -12.66 -2.32
CA GLY A 51 -2.01 -12.49 -3.15
C GLY A 51 -1.06 -13.65 -2.95
N TYR A 52 -0.45 -14.10 -4.05
CA TYR A 52 0.63 -15.09 -4.03
C TYR A 52 1.82 -14.54 -4.80
N TYR A 53 2.97 -14.61 -4.19
CA TYR A 53 4.23 -14.11 -4.75
C TYR A 53 5.30 -15.21 -4.61
N LYS A 54 6.02 -15.45 -5.70
CA LYS A 54 7.16 -16.37 -5.72
C LYS A 54 8.32 -15.67 -6.39
N PHE A 55 9.44 -15.62 -5.69
CA PHE A 55 10.65 -15.01 -6.22
C PHE A 55 11.91 -15.75 -5.73
N SER A 56 12.99 -15.56 -6.46
CA SER A 56 14.29 -16.12 -6.11
C SER A 56 15.30 -14.98 -6.06
N THR A 57 16.06 -14.92 -4.98
CA THR A 57 17.13 -13.93 -4.80
C THR A 57 18.44 -14.66 -4.53
N GLY A 58 19.55 -14.02 -4.85
CA GLY A 58 20.89 -14.58 -4.59
C GLY A 58 21.80 -14.55 -5.79
N THR A 59 22.99 -15.10 -5.60
CA THR A 59 24.04 -15.23 -6.61
C THR A 59 23.97 -16.60 -7.30
N ALA A 60 24.85 -16.86 -8.28
CA ALA A 60 24.90 -18.15 -8.94
C ALA A 60 25.22 -19.33 -8.01
N THR A 61 25.86 -19.05 -6.86
CA THR A 61 26.31 -20.02 -5.87
C THR A 61 25.42 -20.16 -4.64
N SER A 62 24.49 -19.22 -4.40
CA SER A 62 23.55 -19.30 -3.26
C SER A 62 22.24 -18.67 -3.67
N LYS A 63 21.19 -19.47 -3.79
CA LYS A 63 19.84 -19.06 -4.16
C LYS A 63 18.90 -19.20 -2.99
N LEU A 64 18.21 -18.13 -2.64
CA LEU A 64 17.11 -18.11 -1.71
C LEU A 64 15.79 -18.10 -2.49
N HIS A 65 14.96 -19.10 -2.29
CA HIS A 65 13.60 -19.16 -2.84
C HIS A 65 12.62 -18.68 -1.79
N SER A 66 11.76 -17.77 -2.17
CA SER A 66 10.75 -17.20 -1.28
C SER A 66 9.37 -17.36 -1.89
N GLU A 67 8.45 -17.89 -1.13
CA GLU A 67 7.04 -18.00 -1.46
C GLU A 67 6.25 -17.25 -0.38
N MET A 68 5.40 -16.34 -0.81
CA MET A 68 4.60 -15.51 0.09
C MET A 68 3.14 -15.58 -0.33
N PHE A 69 2.31 -16.01 0.59
CA PHE A 69 0.86 -15.96 0.43
C PHE A 69 0.27 -14.98 1.41
N SER A 70 -0.63 -14.12 0.96
CA SER A 70 -1.30 -13.15 1.80
C SER A 70 -2.80 -13.16 1.60
N VAL A 71 -3.54 -12.99 2.69
CA VAL A 71 -4.96 -12.70 2.67
C VAL A 71 -5.20 -11.46 3.52
N ASP A 72 -5.79 -10.43 2.93
CA ASP A 72 -6.12 -9.20 3.63
C ASP A 72 -7.65 -9.11 3.74
N ALA A 73 -8.17 -9.05 4.96
CA ALA A 73 -9.57 -8.71 5.22
C ALA A 73 -9.67 -7.19 5.41
N ILE A 74 -10.54 -6.53 4.65
CA ILE A 74 -10.72 -5.09 4.67
C ILE A 74 -12.19 -4.79 4.93
N VAL A 75 -12.47 -3.95 5.93
CA VAL A 75 -13.81 -3.48 6.27
C VAL A 75 -13.85 -1.98 6.09
N GLY A 76 -14.79 -1.52 5.28
CA GLY A 76 -15.07 -0.10 5.05
C GLY A 76 -16.39 0.30 5.68
N TYR A 77 -16.37 1.35 6.51
CA TYR A 77 -17.53 1.86 7.20
C TYR A 77 -17.68 3.37 7.04
N ASN A 78 -18.85 3.82 6.62
CA ASN A 78 -19.18 5.24 6.49
C ASN A 78 -19.78 5.74 7.80
N ILE A 79 -19.01 6.56 8.54
CA ILE A 79 -19.51 7.22 9.76
C ILE A 79 -20.44 8.36 9.38
N THR A 80 -20.05 9.13 8.36
CA THR A 80 -20.86 10.22 7.80
C THR A 80 -20.72 10.23 6.27
N ASN A 81 -21.48 11.07 5.59
CA ASN A 81 -21.35 11.30 4.14
C ASN A 81 -19.96 11.81 3.72
N ARG A 82 -19.14 12.28 4.67
CA ARG A 82 -17.79 12.81 4.43
C ARG A 82 -16.69 12.03 5.10
N LEU A 83 -16.99 11.22 6.12
CA LEU A 83 -15.98 10.44 6.87
C LEU A 83 -16.22 8.96 6.66
N HIS A 84 -15.23 8.30 6.07
CA HIS A 84 -15.18 6.88 5.85
C HIS A 84 -13.95 6.29 6.54
N ILE A 85 -14.15 5.23 7.30
CA ILE A 85 -13.07 4.50 7.98
C ILE A 85 -12.85 3.15 7.32
N LEU A 86 -11.59 2.79 7.16
CA LEU A 86 -11.12 1.49 6.71
C LEU A 86 -10.37 0.81 7.84
N ALA A 87 -10.76 -0.40 8.18
CA ALA A 87 -9.96 -1.30 9.00
C ALA A 87 -9.44 -2.44 8.13
N PHE A 88 -8.21 -2.85 8.34
CA PHE A 88 -7.61 -3.96 7.60
C PHE A 88 -6.85 -4.90 8.53
N VAL A 89 -6.99 -6.19 8.25
CA VAL A 89 -6.38 -7.29 9.00
C VAL A 89 -5.68 -8.21 8.00
N PRO A 90 -4.36 -8.13 7.86
CA PRO A 90 -3.62 -9.00 6.96
C PRO A 90 -3.26 -10.32 7.64
N TYR A 91 -3.28 -11.41 6.89
CA TYR A 91 -2.71 -12.69 7.27
C TYR A 91 -1.65 -13.10 6.26
N ARG A 92 -0.50 -13.55 6.74
CA ARG A 92 0.68 -13.88 5.94
C ARG A 92 1.11 -15.32 6.16
N LEU A 93 1.49 -15.97 5.05
CA LEU A 93 2.19 -17.25 5.03
C LEU A 93 3.42 -17.05 4.16
N ASN A 94 4.58 -16.95 4.80
CA ASN A 94 5.85 -16.69 4.15
C ASN A 94 6.76 -17.91 4.35
N GLN A 95 7.26 -18.47 3.27
CA GLN A 95 8.19 -19.60 3.30
C GLN A 95 9.48 -19.22 2.58
N PHE A 96 10.60 -19.56 3.18
CA PHE A 96 11.94 -19.34 2.64
C PHE A 96 12.68 -20.67 2.60
N SER A 97 13.27 -20.96 1.47
CA SER A 97 14.12 -22.12 1.28
C SER A 97 15.49 -21.65 0.82
N GLY A 98 16.48 -21.79 1.68
CA GLY A 98 17.91 -21.72 1.36
C GLY A 98 18.44 -23.08 0.96
N GLU A 99 19.78 -23.20 0.83
CA GLU A 99 20.42 -24.47 0.47
C GLU A 99 20.22 -25.57 1.53
N ASP A 100 20.31 -25.21 2.82
CA ASP A 100 20.29 -26.17 3.92
C ASP A 100 19.03 -26.09 4.80
N ASN A 101 18.28 -24.98 4.75
CA ASN A 101 17.18 -24.73 5.67
C ASN A 101 15.96 -24.12 4.99
N THR A 102 14.79 -24.54 5.48
CA THR A 102 13.51 -23.92 5.12
C THR A 102 12.90 -23.29 6.37
N TYR A 103 12.57 -22.02 6.27
CA TYR A 103 11.91 -21.28 7.34
C TYR A 103 10.50 -20.92 6.92
N THR A 104 9.54 -21.08 7.82
CA THR A 104 8.15 -20.68 7.60
C THR A 104 7.75 -19.69 8.66
N VAL A 105 7.24 -18.53 8.22
CA VAL A 105 6.67 -17.49 9.07
C VAL A 105 5.21 -17.35 8.71
N ASN A 106 4.33 -17.63 9.66
CA ASN A 106 2.89 -17.49 9.49
C ASN A 106 2.28 -16.69 10.64
N GLY A 107 1.20 -16.00 10.35
CA GLY A 107 0.45 -15.26 11.35
C GLY A 107 -0.20 -14.00 10.81
N PHE A 108 -0.87 -13.31 11.71
CA PHE A 108 -1.41 -11.99 11.40
C PHE A 108 -0.27 -11.00 11.19
N GLY A 109 -0.44 -10.13 10.21
CA GLY A 109 0.40 -8.96 10.02
C GLY A 109 -0.08 -7.78 10.87
N ASP A 110 0.48 -6.61 10.61
CA ASP A 110 0.10 -5.39 11.30
C ASP A 110 -1.31 -4.96 10.87
N MET A 111 -2.21 -4.88 11.85
CA MET A 111 -3.56 -4.39 11.62
C MET A 111 -3.53 -2.88 11.49
N GLY A 112 -4.41 -2.32 10.66
CA GLY A 112 -4.43 -0.89 10.49
C GLY A 112 -5.81 -0.29 10.41
N LEU A 113 -5.82 1.01 10.68
CA LEU A 113 -7.00 1.86 10.63
C LEU A 113 -6.69 3.10 9.79
N LEU A 114 -7.52 3.40 8.80
CA LEU A 114 -7.37 4.53 7.90
C LEU A 114 -8.66 5.33 7.81
N GLY A 115 -8.62 6.59 8.22
CA GLY A 115 -9.70 7.55 8.01
C GLY A 115 -9.53 8.28 6.68
N ASN A 116 -10.64 8.40 5.94
CA ASN A 116 -10.74 9.15 4.70
C ASN A 116 -11.78 10.25 4.89
N TYR A 117 -11.37 11.51 4.84
CA TYR A 117 -12.25 12.64 5.02
C TYR A 117 -12.36 13.48 3.74
N VAL A 118 -13.59 13.64 3.25
CA VAL A 118 -13.88 14.48 2.07
C VAL A 118 -13.87 15.94 2.48
N VAL A 119 -12.80 16.65 2.12
CA VAL A 119 -12.61 18.06 2.47
C VAL A 119 -13.34 18.98 1.50
N ALA A 120 -13.45 18.62 0.24
CA ALA A 120 -14.15 19.41 -0.77
C ALA A 120 -14.83 18.51 -1.82
N THR A 121 -16.07 18.81 -2.14
CA THR A 121 -16.83 18.12 -3.20
C THR A 121 -17.97 19.00 -3.71
N ASN A 122 -18.37 18.79 -4.95
CA ASN A 122 -19.58 19.36 -5.51
C ASN A 122 -20.59 18.28 -5.94
N ARG A 123 -20.49 17.06 -5.37
CA ARG A 123 -21.37 15.93 -5.74
C ARG A 123 -22.83 16.20 -5.49
N ASP A 124 -23.15 17.05 -4.52
CA ASP A 124 -24.53 17.40 -4.16
C ASP A 124 -25.19 18.37 -5.16
N ASN A 125 -24.39 18.94 -6.07
CA ASN A 125 -24.92 19.84 -7.12
C ASN A 125 -25.35 19.02 -8.35
N MET A 126 -26.63 18.67 -8.44
CA MET A 126 -27.19 17.89 -9.55
C MET A 126 -27.09 18.60 -10.92
N MET A 127 -26.91 19.93 -10.93
CA MET A 127 -26.76 20.72 -12.17
C MET A 127 -25.32 20.86 -12.62
N ALA A 128 -24.35 20.32 -11.88
CA ALA A 128 -22.95 20.46 -12.22
C ALA A 128 -22.62 19.67 -13.51
N LYS A 129 -21.98 20.34 -14.47
CA LYS A 129 -21.47 19.71 -15.71
C LYS A 129 -20.33 18.70 -15.43
N TYR A 130 -19.73 18.77 -14.27
CA TYR A 130 -18.69 17.87 -13.76
C TYR A 130 -18.80 17.77 -12.25
N THR A 131 -18.35 16.64 -11.71
CA THR A 131 -18.25 16.45 -10.26
C THR A 131 -16.79 16.24 -9.87
N TYR A 132 -16.43 16.71 -8.69
CA TYR A 132 -15.13 16.47 -8.10
C TYR A 132 -15.24 16.12 -6.61
N SER A 133 -14.21 15.48 -6.11
CA SER A 133 -14.06 15.19 -4.69
C SER A 133 -12.59 15.19 -4.33
N LEU A 134 -12.22 15.94 -3.30
CA LEU A 134 -10.90 15.93 -2.68
C LEU A 134 -11.00 15.29 -1.31
N THR A 135 -10.22 14.24 -1.08
CA THR A 135 -10.22 13.47 0.17
C THR A 135 -8.82 13.47 0.76
N VAL A 136 -8.73 13.77 2.05
CA VAL A 136 -7.51 13.60 2.87
C VAL A 136 -7.59 12.24 3.55
N LYS A 137 -6.47 11.56 3.65
CA LYS A 137 -6.32 10.27 4.32
C LYS A 137 -5.37 10.44 5.51
N ALA A 138 -5.72 9.84 6.62
CA ALA A 138 -4.83 9.69 7.78
C ALA A 138 -5.10 8.37 8.49
N GLY A 139 -4.05 7.68 8.90
CA GLY A 139 -4.19 6.37 9.52
C GLY A 139 -2.94 5.89 10.22
N VAL A 140 -3.05 4.74 10.84
CA VAL A 140 -1.99 4.07 11.58
C VAL A 140 -2.06 2.57 11.36
N GLU A 141 -0.91 1.92 11.26
CA GLU A 141 -0.78 0.47 11.44
C GLU A 141 -0.24 0.18 12.84
N LEU A 142 -0.83 -0.83 13.47
CA LEU A 142 -0.52 -1.24 14.83
C LEU A 142 0.45 -2.43 14.78
N PRO A 143 1.44 -2.51 15.69
CA PRO A 143 2.43 -3.59 15.73
C PRO A 143 1.82 -4.90 16.25
N THR A 144 0.80 -5.40 15.60
CA THR A 144 0.09 -6.64 15.98
C THR A 144 0.63 -7.87 15.27
N GLY A 145 1.42 -7.67 14.23
CA GLY A 145 2.03 -8.74 13.45
C GLY A 145 3.27 -9.33 14.11
N LYS A 146 3.55 -10.59 13.75
CA LYS A 146 4.73 -11.29 14.26
C LYS A 146 5.98 -10.80 13.51
N PHE A 147 6.98 -10.31 14.25
CA PHE A 147 8.32 -10.00 13.75
C PHE A 147 9.31 -11.10 14.12
N ILE A 148 10.32 -11.33 13.28
CA ILE A 148 11.38 -12.30 13.52
C ILE A 148 12.53 -11.57 14.20
N ASP A 149 12.63 -11.62 15.54
CA ASP A 149 13.65 -10.89 16.30
C ASP A 149 15.07 -11.38 15.98
N ASP A 150 15.25 -12.68 15.81
CA ASP A 150 16.56 -13.31 15.54
C ASP A 150 16.89 -13.42 14.05
N TYR A 151 16.32 -12.56 13.20
CA TYR A 151 16.48 -12.63 11.74
C TYR A 151 17.94 -12.65 11.28
N ARG A 152 18.84 -11.94 11.99
CA ARG A 152 20.26 -11.90 11.67
C ARG A 152 20.95 -13.24 11.94
N ALA A 153 20.67 -13.85 13.09
CA ALA A 153 21.23 -15.14 13.48
C ALA A 153 20.73 -16.28 12.58
N LEU A 154 19.48 -16.18 12.13
CA LEU A 154 18.85 -17.15 11.23
C LEU A 154 19.22 -16.94 9.77
N GLY A 155 19.88 -15.83 9.40
CA GLY A 155 20.16 -15.49 8.02
C GLY A 155 18.91 -15.20 7.17
N VAL A 156 17.79 -14.90 7.83
CA VAL A 156 16.49 -14.65 7.18
C VAL A 156 16.30 -13.14 7.02
N PRO A 157 15.89 -12.62 5.86
CA PRO A 157 15.59 -11.22 5.70
C PRO A 157 14.45 -10.74 6.60
N ALA A 158 14.65 -9.65 7.37
CA ALA A 158 13.67 -9.12 8.31
C ALA A 158 12.34 -8.72 7.68
N ASN A 159 12.37 -8.28 6.41
CA ASN A 159 11.18 -7.88 5.63
C ASN A 159 10.24 -9.05 5.30
N LEU A 160 10.62 -10.27 5.65
CA LEU A 160 9.80 -11.46 5.48
C LEU A 160 8.97 -11.77 6.73
N SER A 161 9.15 -10.96 7.79
CA SER A 161 8.26 -10.96 8.96
C SER A 161 6.82 -10.64 8.57
N ALA A 162 5.87 -11.17 9.31
CA ALA A 162 4.46 -10.89 9.09
C ALA A 162 4.08 -9.46 9.53
N GLY A 163 4.80 -8.89 10.51
CA GLY A 163 4.62 -7.54 11.03
C GLY A 163 5.93 -6.76 11.14
N SER A 164 5.82 -5.46 11.43
CA SER A 164 6.94 -4.52 11.54
C SER A 164 7.47 -4.35 12.96
N LYS A 165 6.64 -4.63 13.97
CA LYS A 165 6.88 -4.33 15.39
C LYS A 165 6.98 -2.80 15.66
N THR A 166 6.34 -1.98 14.79
CA THR A 166 6.31 -0.51 14.92
C THR A 166 4.90 0.03 14.70
N PHE A 167 4.66 1.23 15.23
CA PHE A 167 3.50 2.03 14.86
C PHE A 167 3.82 2.80 13.59
N ASP A 168 3.21 2.43 12.48
CA ASP A 168 3.46 3.06 11.19
C ASP A 168 2.39 4.10 10.89
N GLY A 169 2.80 5.30 10.50
CA GLY A 169 1.89 6.39 10.15
C GLY A 169 1.54 6.39 8.67
N ILE A 170 0.26 6.58 8.34
CA ILE A 170 -0.23 6.67 6.96
C ILE A 170 -0.86 8.03 6.74
N THR A 171 -0.52 8.70 5.64
CA THR A 171 -1.18 9.92 5.19
C THR A 171 -1.31 9.94 3.68
N GLY A 172 -2.26 10.73 3.16
CA GLY A 172 -2.43 10.80 1.72
C GLY A 172 -3.53 11.73 1.27
N LEU A 173 -3.64 11.83 -0.06
CA LEU A 173 -4.62 12.64 -0.75
C LEU A 173 -5.21 11.84 -1.91
N ARG A 174 -6.50 12.01 -2.13
CA ARG A 174 -7.21 11.49 -3.31
C ARG A 174 -8.01 12.61 -3.95
N TYR A 175 -7.88 12.73 -5.27
CA TYR A 175 -8.70 13.61 -6.07
C TYR A 175 -9.46 12.80 -7.11
N ILE A 176 -10.76 12.97 -7.17
CA ILE A 176 -11.64 12.35 -8.16
C ILE A 176 -12.26 13.47 -8.97
N TYR A 177 -12.18 13.36 -10.28
CA TYR A 177 -12.86 14.22 -11.22
C TYR A 177 -13.68 13.38 -12.17
N LYS A 178 -14.98 13.71 -12.32
CA LYS A 178 -15.89 13.02 -13.24
C LYS A 178 -16.60 14.01 -14.13
N ARG A 179 -16.56 13.74 -15.43
CA ARG A 179 -17.30 14.52 -16.43
C ARG A 179 -17.91 13.58 -17.46
N LYS A 180 -19.25 13.60 -17.58
CA LYS A 180 -20.00 12.65 -18.42
C LYS A 180 -19.62 11.20 -18.07
N SER A 181 -19.12 10.42 -19.05
CA SER A 181 -18.67 9.04 -18.89
C SER A 181 -17.21 8.91 -18.44
N THR A 182 -16.44 9.99 -18.41
CA THR A 182 -15.01 9.93 -18.07
C THR A 182 -14.81 10.22 -16.59
N THR A 183 -14.08 9.35 -15.91
CA THR A 183 -13.65 9.52 -14.52
C THR A 183 -12.12 9.51 -14.48
N LEU A 184 -11.53 10.52 -13.84
CA LEU A 184 -10.10 10.58 -13.53
C LEU A 184 -9.92 10.50 -12.01
N ILE A 185 -9.05 9.63 -11.56
CA ILE A 185 -8.71 9.46 -10.15
C ILE A 185 -7.20 9.61 -10.00
N GLY A 186 -6.77 10.55 -9.17
CA GLY A 186 -5.40 10.66 -8.69
C GLY A 186 -5.37 10.32 -7.20
N ASP A 187 -4.49 9.44 -6.80
CA ASP A 187 -4.31 9.01 -5.42
C ASP A 187 -2.84 9.03 -5.04
N PHE A 188 -2.51 9.63 -3.91
CA PHE A 188 -1.19 9.61 -3.33
C PHE A 188 -1.27 9.18 -1.88
N THR A 189 -0.42 8.25 -1.48
CA THR A 189 -0.32 7.77 -0.11
C THR A 189 1.15 7.68 0.29
N PHE A 190 1.45 8.18 1.47
CA PHE A 190 2.74 8.09 2.14
C PHE A 190 2.59 7.27 3.42
N LYS A 191 3.46 6.27 3.59
CA LYS A 191 3.58 5.50 4.83
C LYS A 191 4.95 5.73 5.43
N TYR A 192 4.96 6.19 6.67
CA TYR A 192 6.15 6.37 7.48
C TYR A 192 6.36 5.14 8.35
N ASN A 193 7.53 4.52 8.25
CA ASN A 193 7.94 3.36 9.03
C ASN A 193 9.10 3.77 9.93
N PRO A 194 8.90 3.87 11.26
CA PRO A 194 9.99 4.12 12.20
C PRO A 194 10.88 2.87 12.37
N GLU A 195 11.96 3.02 13.09
CA GLU A 195 12.85 1.92 13.49
C GLU A 195 12.21 1.14 14.64
N ASN A 196 12.30 -0.19 14.59
CA ASN A 196 11.77 -1.07 15.62
C ASN A 196 12.82 -1.37 16.72
N GLU A 197 12.39 -2.03 17.79
CA GLU A 197 13.26 -2.42 18.91
C GLU A 197 14.41 -3.38 18.52
N ALA A 198 14.32 -4.06 17.40
CA ALA A 198 15.37 -4.92 16.85
C ALA A 198 16.40 -4.13 15.99
N ASN A 199 16.41 -2.79 16.07
CA ASN A 199 17.23 -1.89 15.24
C ASN A 199 17.07 -2.18 13.74
N TYR A 200 15.84 -2.45 13.32
CA TYR A 200 15.49 -2.61 11.93
C TYR A 200 14.46 -1.56 11.51
N ARG A 201 14.69 -0.91 10.39
CA ARG A 201 13.79 0.07 9.80
C ARG A 201 13.32 -0.39 8.44
N PHE A 202 12.01 -0.57 8.31
CA PHE A 202 11.38 -0.70 7.00
C PHE A 202 11.47 0.63 6.25
N GLY A 203 11.67 0.58 4.94
CA GLY A 203 11.69 1.80 4.14
C GLY A 203 10.34 2.52 4.14
N ASN A 204 10.37 3.85 4.16
CA ASN A 204 9.16 4.64 3.94
C ASN A 204 8.61 4.36 2.55
N GLN A 205 7.28 4.34 2.42
CA GLN A 205 6.61 3.97 1.18
C GLN A 205 5.85 5.16 0.59
N HIS A 206 5.99 5.35 -0.70
CA HIS A 206 5.26 6.34 -1.48
C HIS A 206 4.49 5.61 -2.58
N THR A 207 3.19 5.76 -2.59
CA THR A 207 2.34 5.16 -3.62
C THR A 207 1.58 6.25 -4.35
N ALA A 208 1.73 6.31 -5.66
CA ALA A 208 0.95 7.19 -6.53
C ALA A 208 0.18 6.35 -7.55
N THR A 209 -1.11 6.61 -7.68
CA THR A 209 -2.00 5.91 -8.62
C THR A 209 -2.77 6.93 -9.44
N ILE A 210 -2.80 6.73 -10.75
CA ILE A 210 -3.64 7.49 -11.66
C ILE A 210 -4.50 6.50 -12.43
N LEU A 211 -5.82 6.69 -12.38
CA LEU A 211 -6.78 5.87 -13.10
C LEU A 211 -7.65 6.77 -13.97
N ALA A 212 -7.91 6.32 -15.19
CA ALA A 212 -8.86 6.93 -16.11
C ALA A 212 -9.85 5.86 -16.58
N ALA A 213 -11.14 6.14 -16.45
CA ALA A 213 -12.24 5.25 -16.84
C ALA A 213 -13.36 6.02 -17.54
#